data_2178b9041f89f39319ca2081ed6dbae8
#
_entry.id   2178b9041f89f39319ca2081ed6dbae8
#
_cell.length_a   1.000
_cell.length_b   1.000
_cell.length_c   1.000
_cell.angle_alpha   90.00
_cell.angle_beta   90.00
_cell.angle_gamma   90.00
#
_symmetry.space_group_name_H-M   'P 1'
#
loop_
_entity.id
_entity.type
_entity.pdbx_description
1 polymer ?
#
loop_
_entity_poly.entity_id
_entity_poly.type
_entity_poly.pdbx_seq_one_letter_code
_entity_poly.pdbx_strand_id
1 'polypeptide(L)'
;MQKVQVHKGDTYFVPAGMVHGIGKGILVAEIQESSNVTYRVYDYDRIDKNGKKREIHFDKAVQVMDMGITPDVRQKPRMVRYYSGCSRELLCRCKYFETERVQVTKGFAFSVLDSSFQILVCLSGYGEVQTMDAEQKPMRFSKGETLFLPARLGRCLVIGETELIKVRC
;
A
#
# COMPACT_ATOMS: atom_id res chain seq x y z
N MET A 1 20.96 9.34 -10.00
CA MET A 1 19.61 8.75 -9.85
C MET A 1 18.79 9.02 -11.11
N GLN A 2 18.08 8.02 -11.59
CA GLN A 2 17.15 8.13 -12.72
C GLN A 2 15.87 8.86 -12.26
N LYS A 3 15.37 9.81 -13.06
CA LYS A 3 14.07 10.45 -12.83
C LYS A 3 12.99 9.66 -13.58
N VAL A 4 11.94 9.30 -12.87
CA VAL A 4 10.78 8.58 -13.43
C VAL A 4 9.56 9.49 -13.33
N GLN A 5 8.90 9.75 -14.43
CA GLN A 5 7.63 10.47 -14.43
C GLN A 5 6.53 9.52 -13.97
N VAL A 6 5.75 9.95 -12.99
CA VAL A 6 4.69 9.12 -12.39
C VAL A 6 3.32 9.66 -12.75
N HIS A 7 2.34 8.74 -12.86
CA HIS A 7 0.95 9.04 -13.16
C HIS A 7 0.04 8.43 -12.09
N LYS A 8 -1.17 8.96 -11.99
CA LYS A 8 -2.18 8.38 -11.10
C LYS A 8 -2.41 6.90 -11.46
N GLY A 9 -2.35 6.04 -10.45
CA GLY A 9 -2.54 4.61 -10.60
C GLY A 9 -1.26 3.81 -10.84
N ASP A 10 -0.12 4.46 -11.06
CA ASP A 10 1.16 3.77 -11.14
C ASP A 10 1.47 3.06 -9.81
N THR A 11 2.09 1.90 -9.93
CA THR A 11 2.55 1.11 -8.79
C THR A 11 4.04 0.82 -8.95
N TYR A 12 4.79 0.97 -7.88
CA TYR A 12 6.23 0.72 -7.85
C TYR A 12 6.54 -0.27 -6.74
N PHE A 13 7.35 -1.27 -7.05
CA PHE A 13 7.92 -2.15 -6.04
C PHE A 13 9.36 -1.73 -5.79
N VAL A 14 9.66 -1.35 -4.57
CA VAL A 14 11.00 -0.86 -4.16
C VAL A 14 11.61 -1.91 -3.22
N PRO A 15 12.51 -2.77 -3.70
CA PRO A 15 13.21 -3.72 -2.85
C PRO A 15 14.19 -3.02 -1.90
N ALA A 16 14.54 -3.72 -0.82
CA ALA A 16 15.57 -3.26 0.10
C ALA A 16 16.90 -2.99 -0.65
N GLY A 17 17.61 -1.94 -0.25
CA GLY A 17 18.86 -1.51 -0.89
C GLY A 17 18.67 -0.56 -2.07
N MET A 18 17.48 -0.43 -2.62
CA MET A 18 17.23 0.50 -3.72
C MET A 18 17.17 1.95 -3.23
N VAL A 19 18.09 2.79 -3.71
CA VAL A 19 18.06 4.22 -3.43
C VAL A 19 16.94 4.90 -4.20
N HIS A 20 15.97 5.46 -3.48
CA HIS A 20 14.80 6.09 -4.07
C HIS A 20 14.41 7.37 -3.34
N GLY A 21 13.60 8.18 -3.97
CA GLY A 21 13.04 9.38 -3.38
C GLY A 21 11.76 9.80 -4.10
N ILE A 22 10.83 10.39 -3.34
CA ILE A 22 9.54 10.86 -3.84
C ILE A 22 9.66 12.35 -4.14
N GLY A 23 9.32 12.75 -5.36
CA GLY A 23 9.37 14.14 -5.82
C GLY A 23 8.25 15.00 -5.23
N LYS A 24 8.34 16.30 -5.47
CA LYS A 24 7.35 17.28 -5.00
C LYS A 24 5.99 17.07 -5.70
N GLY A 25 4.92 17.24 -4.96
CA GLY A 25 3.55 17.23 -5.49
C GLY A 25 2.98 15.83 -5.76
N ILE A 26 3.60 14.79 -5.23
CA ILE A 26 3.15 13.39 -5.38
C ILE A 26 2.47 12.95 -4.09
N LEU A 27 1.27 12.38 -4.22
CA LEU A 27 0.57 11.66 -3.16
C LEU A 27 0.72 10.16 -3.40
N VAL A 28 1.17 9.42 -2.40
CA VAL A 28 1.36 7.97 -2.47
C VAL A 28 0.64 7.26 -1.33
N ALA A 29 0.22 6.02 -1.58
CA ALA A 29 -0.05 5.05 -0.54
C ALA A 29 1.17 4.12 -0.46
N GLU A 30 1.86 4.10 0.67
CA GLU A 30 3.06 3.31 0.90
C GLU A 30 2.71 2.10 1.77
N ILE A 31 2.93 0.91 1.23
CA ILE A 31 2.79 -0.36 1.94
C ILE A 31 4.19 -0.90 2.17
N GLN A 32 4.57 -1.03 3.41
CA GLN A 32 5.92 -1.41 3.82
C GLN A 32 5.88 -2.64 4.74
N GLU A 33 6.92 -3.46 4.68
CA GLU A 33 7.15 -4.49 5.70
C GLU A 33 7.34 -3.87 7.09
N SER A 34 7.12 -4.64 8.15
CA SER A 34 7.28 -4.17 9.53
C SER A 34 8.76 -3.98 9.88
N SER A 35 9.35 -2.91 9.35
CA SER A 35 10.73 -2.50 9.64
C SER A 35 10.80 -0.98 9.74
N ASN A 36 11.48 -0.48 10.77
CA ASN A 36 11.73 0.95 10.96
C ASN A 36 13.15 1.36 10.52
N VAL A 37 13.91 0.45 9.92
CA VAL A 37 15.27 0.74 9.46
C VAL A 37 15.23 1.59 8.21
N THR A 38 15.72 2.82 8.33
CA THR A 38 15.86 3.77 7.21
C THR A 38 17.25 4.35 7.23
N TYR A 39 18.01 4.13 6.16
CA TYR A 39 19.30 4.82 5.95
C TYR A 39 19.09 5.98 4.99
N ARG A 40 18.99 7.18 5.57
CA ARG A 40 18.72 8.41 4.82
C ARG A 40 19.99 8.93 4.18
N VAL A 41 19.97 9.06 2.86
CA VAL A 41 21.09 9.59 2.06
C VAL A 41 20.94 11.10 1.81
N TYR A 42 19.70 11.56 1.66
CA TYR A 42 19.36 12.96 1.42
C TYR A 42 17.96 13.27 1.98
N ASP A 43 17.73 14.46 2.47
CA ASP A 43 16.46 14.86 3.07
C ASP A 43 15.90 16.21 2.59
N TYR A 44 16.26 16.64 1.39
CA TYR A 44 15.77 17.90 0.80
C TYR A 44 15.97 19.12 1.71
N ASP A 45 16.98 19.12 2.56
CA ASP A 45 17.27 20.15 3.56
C ASP A 45 16.10 20.48 4.50
N ARG A 46 15.20 19.54 4.71
CA ARG A 46 14.05 19.71 5.60
C ARG A 46 14.50 19.93 7.04
N ILE A 47 13.82 20.86 7.69
CA ILE A 47 14.03 21.22 9.08
C ILE A 47 12.76 20.87 9.84
N ASP A 48 12.89 20.28 11.03
CA ASP A 48 11.77 19.98 11.90
C ASP A 48 11.25 21.26 12.60
N LYS A 49 10.18 21.13 13.39
CA LYS A 49 9.59 22.23 14.16
C LYS A 49 10.54 22.88 15.18
N ASN A 50 11.65 22.22 15.51
CA ASN A 50 12.68 22.69 16.45
C ASN A 50 13.92 23.25 15.74
N GLY A 51 13.87 23.42 14.41
CA GLY A 51 14.99 23.93 13.61
C GLY A 51 16.09 22.89 13.34
N LYS A 52 15.85 21.59 13.61
CA LYS A 52 16.85 20.54 13.41
C LYS A 52 16.64 19.81 12.09
N LYS A 53 17.74 19.51 11.39
CA LYS A 53 17.76 18.60 10.25
C LYS A 53 17.70 17.16 10.76
N ARG A 54 17.05 16.28 9.99
CA ARG A 54 17.08 14.85 10.27
C ARG A 54 18.47 14.26 9.99
N GLU A 55 18.84 13.26 10.75
CA GLU A 55 20.11 12.56 10.60
C GLU A 55 20.25 11.93 9.21
N ILE A 56 21.42 12.06 8.61
CA ILE A 56 21.84 11.41 7.38
C ILE A 56 22.73 10.21 7.74
N HIS A 57 22.51 9.07 7.10
CA HIS A 57 23.16 7.80 7.42
C HIS A 57 24.02 7.31 6.24
N PHE A 58 24.82 8.20 5.65
CA PHE A 58 25.50 7.94 4.39
C PHE A 58 26.40 6.68 4.45
N ASP A 59 27.23 6.56 5.47
CA ASP A 59 28.17 5.41 5.61
C ASP A 59 27.45 4.08 5.73
N LYS A 60 26.34 4.05 6.48
CA LYS A 60 25.49 2.84 6.59
C LYS A 60 24.75 2.57 5.30
N ALA A 61 24.26 3.60 4.63
CA ALA A 61 23.55 3.46 3.36
C ALA A 61 24.45 2.84 2.29
N VAL A 62 25.70 3.30 2.15
CA VAL A 62 26.67 2.76 1.17
C VAL A 62 26.91 1.25 1.36
N GLN A 63 26.88 0.77 2.60
CA GLN A 63 27.11 -0.66 2.89
C GLN A 63 25.96 -1.57 2.45
N VAL A 64 24.76 -1.04 2.28
CA VAL A 64 23.56 -1.84 1.99
C VAL A 64 22.87 -1.46 0.68
N MET A 65 23.28 -0.35 0.05
CA MET A 65 22.68 0.06 -1.21
C MET A 65 23.05 -0.85 -2.36
N ASP A 66 22.06 -1.13 -3.19
CA ASP A 66 22.29 -1.81 -4.47
C ASP A 66 22.89 -0.83 -5.48
N MET A 67 24.15 -1.09 -5.88
CA MET A 67 24.89 -0.28 -6.84
C MET A 67 24.67 -0.76 -8.29
N GLY A 68 23.89 -1.80 -8.49
CA GLY A 68 23.56 -2.33 -9.82
C GLY A 68 22.71 -1.38 -10.64
N ILE A 69 22.59 -1.69 -11.93
CA ILE A 69 21.64 -1.00 -12.82
C ILE A 69 20.23 -1.43 -12.44
N THR A 70 19.46 -0.50 -11.91
CA THR A 70 18.07 -0.77 -11.55
C THR A 70 17.19 -0.72 -12.80
N PRO A 71 16.53 -1.81 -13.15
CA PRO A 71 15.51 -1.80 -14.20
C PRO A 71 14.34 -0.89 -13.79
N ASP A 72 13.43 -0.63 -14.71
CA ASP A 72 12.19 0.09 -14.39
C ASP A 72 11.41 -0.69 -13.30
N VAL A 73 11.30 -0.08 -12.13
CA VAL A 73 10.61 -0.66 -10.96
C VAL A 73 9.10 -0.45 -10.99
N ARG A 74 8.60 0.26 -12.00
CA ARG A 74 7.17 0.37 -12.25
C ARG A 74 6.61 -1.02 -12.51
N GLN A 75 5.61 -1.37 -11.75
CA GLN A 75 4.91 -2.63 -11.97
C GLN A 75 4.11 -2.54 -13.26
N LYS A 76 4.35 -3.48 -14.17
CA LYS A 76 3.53 -3.60 -15.39
C LYS A 76 2.09 -3.88 -14.99
N PRO A 77 1.10 -3.31 -15.69
CA PRO A 77 -0.29 -3.65 -15.49
C PRO A 77 -0.47 -5.17 -15.54
N ARG A 78 -1.11 -5.72 -14.53
CA ARG A 78 -1.43 -7.15 -14.47
C ARG A 78 -2.86 -7.37 -14.92
N MET A 79 -3.21 -8.62 -15.17
CA MET A 79 -4.56 -8.99 -15.58
C MET A 79 -5.57 -8.56 -14.51
N VAL A 80 -6.50 -7.70 -14.88
CA VAL A 80 -7.65 -7.34 -14.05
C VAL A 80 -8.67 -8.48 -14.13
N ARG A 81 -9.09 -8.98 -12.99
CA ARG A 81 -10.17 -9.97 -12.88
C ARG A 81 -11.48 -9.26 -12.56
N TYR A 82 -12.49 -9.48 -13.38
CA TYR A 82 -13.82 -8.91 -13.22
C TYR A 82 -14.76 -9.90 -12.55
N TYR A 83 -15.54 -9.40 -11.60
CA TYR A 83 -16.56 -10.15 -10.87
C TYR A 83 -17.86 -9.35 -10.87
N SER A 84 -18.99 -9.97 -10.49
CA SER A 84 -20.23 -9.25 -10.29
C SER A 84 -20.08 -8.26 -9.12
N GLY A 85 -19.99 -6.97 -9.42
CA GLY A 85 -19.91 -5.90 -8.42
C GLY A 85 -18.51 -5.44 -8.01
N CYS A 86 -17.43 -6.05 -8.54
CA CYS A 86 -16.08 -5.56 -8.33
C CYS A 86 -15.09 -6.01 -9.41
N SER A 87 -13.94 -5.35 -9.46
CA SER A 87 -12.76 -5.87 -10.17
C SER A 87 -11.56 -5.91 -9.25
N ARG A 88 -10.61 -6.79 -9.53
CA ARG A 88 -9.39 -6.99 -8.73
C ARG A 88 -8.16 -7.03 -9.62
N GLU A 89 -7.13 -6.34 -9.22
CA GLU A 89 -5.82 -6.32 -9.85
C GLU A 89 -4.74 -6.60 -8.80
N LEU A 90 -3.89 -7.60 -9.04
CA LEU A 90 -2.72 -7.83 -8.19
C LEU A 90 -1.66 -6.77 -8.49
N LEU A 91 -1.35 -5.91 -7.53
CA LEU A 91 -0.34 -4.86 -7.66
C LEU A 91 1.06 -5.38 -7.35
N CYS A 92 1.21 -6.05 -6.20
CA CYS A 92 2.49 -6.57 -5.74
C CYS A 92 2.29 -7.84 -4.93
N ARG A 93 3.26 -8.76 -5.05
CA ARG A 93 3.42 -9.90 -4.14
C ARG A 93 4.89 -10.10 -3.86
N CYS A 94 5.25 -10.11 -2.59
CA CYS A 94 6.60 -10.40 -2.13
C CYS A 94 6.57 -11.40 -0.96
N LYS A 95 7.72 -11.62 -0.33
CA LYS A 95 7.83 -12.52 0.83
C LYS A 95 6.99 -12.09 2.04
N TYR A 96 6.75 -10.78 2.17
CA TYR A 96 6.20 -10.17 3.38
C TYR A 96 4.72 -9.83 3.26
N PHE A 97 4.26 -9.45 2.06
CA PHE A 97 2.87 -9.04 1.84
C PHE A 97 2.44 -9.19 0.37
N GLU A 98 1.15 -9.17 0.20
CA GLU A 98 0.49 -9.06 -1.10
C GLU A 98 -0.45 -7.85 -1.09
N THR A 99 -0.45 -7.07 -2.17
CA THR A 99 -1.35 -5.94 -2.37
C THR A 99 -2.20 -6.13 -3.62
N GLU A 100 -3.50 -5.89 -3.48
CA GLU A 100 -4.46 -5.88 -4.57
C GLU A 100 -5.15 -4.52 -4.63
N ARG A 101 -5.35 -4.00 -5.83
CA ARG A 101 -6.33 -2.94 -6.09
C ARG A 101 -7.69 -3.59 -6.29
N VAL A 102 -8.68 -3.10 -5.59
CA VAL A 102 -10.06 -3.56 -5.69
C VAL A 102 -10.96 -2.37 -6.03
N GLN A 103 -11.58 -2.42 -7.20
CA GLN A 103 -12.61 -1.47 -7.57
C GLN A 103 -13.97 -2.08 -7.26
N VAL A 104 -14.68 -1.50 -6.30
CA VAL A 104 -16.02 -1.96 -5.89
C VAL A 104 -17.06 -1.05 -6.53
N THR A 105 -18.06 -1.64 -7.18
CA THR A 105 -19.21 -0.94 -7.80
C THR A 105 -20.53 -1.32 -7.16
N LYS A 106 -20.60 -2.51 -6.52
CA LYS A 106 -21.78 -2.99 -5.77
C LYS A 106 -21.35 -3.69 -4.50
N GLY A 107 -20.49 -4.69 -4.62
CA GLY A 107 -20.05 -5.46 -3.48
C GLY A 107 -18.80 -6.28 -3.77
N PHE A 108 -18.01 -6.50 -2.72
CA PHE A 108 -16.79 -7.30 -2.76
C PHE A 108 -16.73 -8.21 -1.53
N ALA A 109 -16.92 -9.49 -1.73
CA ALA A 109 -16.84 -10.50 -0.69
C ALA A 109 -15.42 -11.08 -0.61
N PHE A 110 -14.93 -11.28 0.61
CA PHE A 110 -13.64 -11.92 0.91
C PHE A 110 -13.65 -12.52 2.31
N SER A 111 -12.59 -13.24 2.66
CA SER A 111 -12.44 -13.80 4.02
C SER A 111 -11.14 -13.37 4.63
N VAL A 112 -11.16 -13.08 5.93
CA VAL A 112 -9.98 -12.89 6.77
C VAL A 112 -9.80 -14.15 7.60
N LEU A 113 -8.83 -14.97 7.18
CA LEU A 113 -8.54 -16.28 7.79
C LEU A 113 -7.72 -16.12 9.07
N ASP A 114 -7.37 -17.22 9.69
CA ASP A 114 -6.57 -17.25 10.90
C ASP A 114 -5.07 -17.04 10.66
N SER A 115 -4.62 -17.20 9.43
CA SER A 115 -3.21 -17.07 9.06
C SER A 115 -2.67 -15.66 9.19
N SER A 116 -3.48 -14.62 8.95
CA SER A 116 -3.04 -13.23 9.02
C SER A 116 -4.23 -12.25 9.07
N PHE A 117 -3.96 -11.04 9.55
CA PHE A 117 -4.83 -9.87 9.40
C PHE A 117 -4.86 -9.39 7.94
N GLN A 118 -5.82 -8.51 7.64
CA GLN A 118 -5.86 -7.78 6.38
C GLN A 118 -6.06 -6.28 6.64
N ILE A 119 -5.64 -5.46 5.68
CA ILE A 119 -5.83 -4.01 5.73
C ILE A 119 -6.54 -3.58 4.45
N LEU A 120 -7.49 -2.65 4.60
CA LEU A 120 -8.12 -1.96 3.48
C LEU A 120 -7.77 -0.47 3.57
N VAL A 121 -7.15 0.07 2.53
CA VAL A 121 -6.87 1.51 2.40
C VAL A 121 -7.81 2.07 1.35
N CYS A 122 -8.66 3.01 1.71
CA CYS A 122 -9.60 3.64 0.79
C CYS A 122 -8.91 4.76 -0.01
N LEU A 123 -8.71 4.54 -1.30
CA LEU A 123 -8.11 5.53 -2.21
C LEU A 123 -9.13 6.54 -2.72
N SER A 124 -10.37 6.09 -2.95
CA SER A 124 -11.46 6.96 -3.39
C SER A 124 -12.82 6.36 -3.08
N GLY A 125 -13.85 7.22 -3.00
CA GLY A 125 -15.21 6.81 -2.71
C GLY A 125 -15.47 6.57 -1.22
N TYR A 126 -16.45 5.73 -0.94
CA TYR A 126 -16.90 5.38 0.41
C TYR A 126 -17.60 4.01 0.41
N GLY A 127 -17.81 3.47 1.59
CA GLY A 127 -18.50 2.20 1.75
C GLY A 127 -18.60 1.76 3.19
N GLU A 128 -18.98 0.52 3.37
CA GLU A 128 -18.97 -0.16 4.66
C GLU A 128 -18.48 -1.59 4.54
N VAL A 129 -17.85 -2.08 5.59
CA VAL A 129 -17.49 -3.50 5.76
C VAL A 129 -18.48 -4.14 6.72
N GLN A 130 -19.13 -5.18 6.26
CA GLN A 130 -19.99 -6.06 7.06
C GLN A 130 -19.27 -7.38 7.31
N THR A 131 -19.36 -7.88 8.54
CA THR A 131 -18.94 -9.25 8.89
C THR A 131 -20.15 -10.17 8.74
N MET A 132 -20.00 -11.26 8.01
CA MET A 132 -21.12 -12.15 7.73
C MET A 132 -21.32 -13.24 8.79
N ASP A 133 -20.30 -13.47 9.60
CA ASP A 133 -20.28 -14.54 10.60
C ASP A 133 -20.48 -14.02 12.05
N ALA A 134 -20.64 -12.72 12.24
CA ALA A 134 -20.83 -12.09 13.56
C ALA A 134 -21.86 -10.95 13.50
N GLU A 135 -22.66 -10.79 14.56
CA GLU A 135 -23.58 -9.67 14.74
C GLU A 135 -22.83 -8.37 15.11
N GLN A 136 -21.93 -7.95 14.25
CA GLN A 136 -21.20 -6.69 14.43
C GLN A 136 -21.82 -5.61 13.58
N LYS A 137 -21.83 -4.38 14.11
CA LYS A 137 -22.27 -3.22 13.34
C LYS A 137 -21.36 -3.00 12.14
N PRO A 138 -21.90 -2.66 10.96
CA PRO A 138 -21.11 -2.32 9.79
C PRO A 138 -20.09 -1.22 10.10
N MET A 139 -18.88 -1.38 9.65
CA MET A 139 -17.81 -0.42 9.79
C MET A 139 -17.74 0.44 8.54
N ARG A 140 -18.17 1.70 8.66
CA ARG A 140 -18.16 2.66 7.56
C ARG A 140 -16.77 3.22 7.34
N PHE A 141 -16.48 3.57 6.11
CA PHE A 141 -15.23 4.20 5.71
C PHE A 141 -15.41 5.13 4.51
N SER A 142 -14.47 6.03 4.34
CA SER A 142 -14.40 6.99 3.25
C SER A 142 -12.95 7.18 2.77
N LYS A 143 -12.79 7.93 1.69
CA LYS A 143 -11.47 8.24 1.12
C LYS A 143 -10.46 8.71 2.17
N GLY A 144 -9.28 8.10 2.17
CA GLY A 144 -8.15 8.39 3.07
C GLY A 144 -8.15 7.58 4.35
N GLU A 145 -9.23 6.85 4.65
CA GLU A 145 -9.29 6.00 5.83
C GLU A 145 -8.68 4.61 5.58
N THR A 146 -8.17 4.04 6.65
CA THR A 146 -7.57 2.71 6.65
C THR A 146 -8.27 1.85 7.70
N LEU A 147 -8.71 0.67 7.29
CA LEU A 147 -9.36 -0.31 8.15
C LEU A 147 -8.41 -1.47 8.43
N PHE A 148 -8.24 -1.80 9.69
CA PHE A 148 -7.56 -3.01 10.13
C PHE A 148 -8.57 -4.11 10.41
N LEU A 149 -8.40 -5.24 9.75
CA LEU A 149 -9.26 -6.41 9.87
C LEU A 149 -8.45 -7.53 10.55
N PRO A 150 -8.71 -7.85 11.82
CA PRO A 150 -7.92 -8.83 12.56
C PRO A 150 -8.04 -10.24 11.97
N ALA A 151 -7.04 -11.07 12.19
CA ALA A 151 -7.10 -12.48 11.85
C ALA A 151 -8.33 -13.14 12.49
N ARG A 152 -8.90 -14.13 11.82
CA ARG A 152 -10.13 -14.85 12.22
C ARG A 152 -11.41 -14.01 12.20
N LEU A 153 -11.41 -12.86 11.54
CA LEU A 153 -12.64 -12.06 11.41
C LEU A 153 -13.73 -12.79 10.59
N GLY A 154 -13.34 -13.79 9.81
CA GLY A 154 -14.27 -14.59 9.01
C GLY A 154 -14.63 -13.93 7.67
N ARG A 155 -15.85 -14.21 7.20
CA ARG A 155 -16.34 -13.68 5.92
C ARG A 155 -16.75 -12.23 6.06
N CYS A 156 -16.28 -11.42 5.12
CA CYS A 156 -16.55 -9.99 5.03
C CYS A 156 -17.15 -9.65 3.68
N LEU A 157 -17.99 -8.60 3.69
CA LEU A 157 -18.56 -7.99 2.50
C LEU A 157 -18.33 -6.48 2.56
N VAL A 158 -17.63 -5.93 1.58
CA VAL A 158 -17.59 -4.49 1.32
C VAL A 158 -18.77 -4.13 0.44
N ILE A 159 -19.53 -3.11 0.83
CA ILE A 159 -20.63 -2.54 0.04
C ILE A 159 -20.32 -1.06 -0.18
N GLY A 160 -20.46 -0.58 -1.40
CA GLY A 160 -20.24 0.82 -1.76
C GLY A 160 -19.67 1.03 -3.14
N GLU A 161 -19.34 2.28 -3.43
CA GLU A 161 -18.62 2.70 -4.63
C GLU A 161 -17.25 3.22 -4.23
N THR A 162 -16.21 2.38 -4.35
CA THR A 162 -14.91 2.67 -3.76
C THR A 162 -13.76 1.99 -4.49
N GLU A 163 -12.60 2.64 -4.48
CA GLU A 163 -11.33 2.04 -4.87
C GLU A 163 -10.51 1.78 -3.60
N LEU A 164 -10.11 0.55 -3.41
CA LEU A 164 -9.35 0.09 -2.24
C LEU A 164 -8.00 -0.48 -2.64
N ILE A 165 -7.00 -0.30 -1.79
CA ILE A 165 -5.86 -1.23 -1.71
C ILE A 165 -6.16 -2.21 -0.59
N LYS A 166 -6.20 -3.49 -0.93
CA LYS A 166 -6.30 -4.58 0.02
C LYS A 166 -4.93 -5.20 0.23
N VAL A 167 -4.50 -5.26 1.47
CA VAL A 167 -3.20 -5.82 1.88
C VAL A 167 -3.41 -7.05 2.73
N ARG A 168 -2.57 -8.06 2.52
CA ARG A 168 -2.47 -9.25 3.39
C ARG A 168 -1.01 -9.70 3.50
N CYS A 169 -0.64 -10.30 4.61
CA CYS A 169 0.63 -10.97 4.85
C CYS A 169 0.51 -12.48 4.63
#